data_34faf8eb490f5e3a33de42b2cfd915cf
#
_entry.id   34faf8eb490f5e3a33de42b2cfd915cf
#
_cell.length_a   1.000
_cell.length_b   1.000
_cell.length_c   1.000
_cell.angle_alpha   90.00
_cell.angle_beta   90.00
_cell.angle_gamma   90.00
#
_symmetry.space_group_name_H-M   'P 1'
#
loop_
_entity.id
_entity.type
_entity.pdbx_description
1 polymer ?
#
loop_
_entity_poly.entity_id
_entity_poly.type
_entity_poly.pdbx_seq_one_letter_code
_entity_poly.pdbx_strand_id
1 'polypeptide(L)'
;RVSHKIVSLTQEGNNFIGKAQILSTPMGKIAESLLSEGVKLGVSSRGMGSIKNVDGVNHVGEDFMLATAADIVADPSAPDAFVDGIMEGKEWVWEGNVLREKHCNEVKNSINKLVDQEILEANKLRLFADFLSNL
;
A
#
# COMPACT_ATOMS: atom_id res chain seq x y z
N ARG A 1 17.36 -3.31 12.98
CA ARG A 1 16.21 -2.35 12.83
C ARG A 1 15.56 -2.50 11.45
N VAL A 2 15.16 -3.71 11.12
CA VAL A 2 14.52 -4.00 9.82
C VAL A 2 13.01 -4.00 10.04
N SER A 3 12.26 -3.20 9.27
CA SER A 3 10.79 -3.11 9.32
C SER A 3 10.14 -3.85 8.15
N HIS A 4 10.80 -3.90 7.00
CA HIS A 4 10.24 -4.44 5.76
C HIS A 4 11.33 -5.05 4.89
N LYS A 5 10.87 -5.77 3.86
CA LYS A 5 11.69 -6.36 2.81
C LYS A 5 11.10 -6.01 1.45
N ILE A 6 11.89 -5.43 0.55
CA ILE A 6 11.48 -5.17 -0.83
C ILE A 6 11.37 -6.51 -1.54
N VAL A 7 10.21 -6.79 -2.13
CA VAL A 7 9.92 -8.03 -2.87
C VAL A 7 9.92 -7.82 -4.38
N SER A 8 9.63 -6.61 -4.84
CA SER A 8 9.78 -6.22 -6.24
C SER A 8 10.08 -4.73 -6.38
N LEU A 9 10.77 -4.38 -7.44
CA LEU A 9 11.05 -3.00 -7.83
C LEU A 9 11.07 -2.94 -9.36
N THR A 10 10.23 -2.09 -9.94
CA THR A 10 10.08 -1.95 -11.38
C THR A 10 10.21 -0.48 -11.77
N GLN A 11 10.96 -0.20 -12.82
CA GLN A 11 11.06 1.15 -13.36
C GLN A 11 9.91 1.40 -14.35
N GLU A 12 9.21 2.49 -14.15
CA GLU A 12 8.14 2.98 -15.03
C GLU A 12 8.44 4.43 -15.41
N GLY A 13 9.05 4.63 -16.57
CA GLY A 13 9.54 5.95 -16.99
C GLY A 13 10.63 6.48 -16.05
N ASN A 14 10.38 7.61 -15.41
CA ASN A 14 11.27 8.22 -14.42
C ASN A 14 10.98 7.78 -12.98
N ASN A 15 9.97 6.95 -12.78
CA ASN A 15 9.55 6.48 -11.45
C ASN A 15 10.00 5.04 -11.20
N PHE A 16 10.17 4.70 -9.94
CA PHE A 16 10.40 3.34 -9.47
C PHE A 16 9.23 2.92 -8.59
N ILE A 17 8.50 1.90 -9.03
CA ILE A 17 7.39 1.32 -8.26
C ILE A 17 7.89 0.11 -7.51
N GLY A 18 7.79 0.15 -6.19
CA GLY A 18 8.23 -0.92 -5.31
C GLY A 18 7.07 -1.60 -4.59
N LYS A 19 7.20 -2.90 -4.38
CA LYS A 19 6.38 -3.67 -3.45
C LYS A 19 7.26 -4.16 -2.32
N ALA A 20 6.84 -3.93 -1.08
CA ALA A 20 7.54 -4.37 0.11
C ALA A 20 6.60 -5.19 1.01
N GLN A 21 7.17 -6.17 1.66
CA GLN A 21 6.52 -6.95 2.72
C GLN A 21 6.93 -6.38 4.07
N ILE A 22 5.96 -6.01 4.91
CA ILE A 22 6.19 -5.67 6.31
C ILE A 22 6.55 -6.96 7.05
N LEU A 23 7.56 -6.89 7.90
CA LEU A 23 8.05 -8.03 8.66
C LEU A 23 7.51 -8.00 10.09
N SER A 24 7.37 -9.17 10.72
CA SER A 24 6.93 -9.32 12.12
C SER A 24 8.01 -8.92 13.14
N THR A 25 8.86 -7.97 12.78
CA THR A 25 9.85 -7.36 13.69
C THR A 25 9.21 -6.24 14.52
N PRO A 26 9.82 -5.80 15.63
CA PRO A 26 9.29 -4.66 16.39
C PRO A 26 9.07 -3.40 15.53
N MET A 27 10.00 -3.10 14.62
CA MET A 27 9.87 -1.95 13.73
C MET A 27 8.79 -2.17 12.65
N GLY A 28 8.65 -3.40 12.15
CA GLY A 28 7.59 -3.75 11.20
C GLY A 28 6.20 -3.64 11.83
N LYS A 29 6.03 -4.13 13.06
CA LYS A 29 4.75 -4.00 13.79
C LYS A 29 4.34 -2.55 14.03
N ILE A 30 5.30 -1.65 14.26
CA ILE A 30 5.03 -0.21 14.37
C ILE A 30 4.52 0.33 13.02
N ALA A 31 5.20 0.01 11.92
CA ALA A 31 4.79 0.44 10.58
C ALA A 31 3.41 -0.12 10.20
N GLU A 32 3.16 -1.40 10.49
CA GLU A 32 1.87 -2.06 10.28
C GLU A 32 0.74 -1.36 11.05
N SER A 33 0.96 -1.09 12.35
CA SER A 33 -0.01 -0.39 13.20
C SER A 33 -0.32 1.01 12.66
N LEU A 34 0.68 1.79 12.28
CA LEU A 34 0.49 3.13 11.73
C LEU A 34 -0.31 3.10 10.42
N LEU A 35 0.02 2.17 9.51
CA LEU A 35 -0.71 2.02 8.24
C LEU A 35 -2.16 1.57 8.48
N SER A 36 -2.40 0.66 9.45
CA SER A 36 -3.75 0.20 9.79
C SER A 36 -4.64 1.29 10.38
N GLU A 37 -4.04 2.23 11.10
CA GLU A 37 -4.71 3.41 11.64
C GLU A 37 -4.89 4.54 10.60
N GLY A 38 -4.47 4.31 9.34
CA GLY A 38 -4.60 5.27 8.26
C GLY A 38 -3.53 6.38 8.24
N VAL A 39 -2.45 6.20 8.98
CA VAL A 39 -1.32 7.15 8.94
C VAL A 39 -0.60 6.99 7.61
N LYS A 40 -0.44 8.09 6.89
CA LYS A 40 0.35 8.11 5.65
C LYS A 40 1.83 8.01 5.99
N LEU A 41 2.46 6.96 5.52
CA LEU A 41 3.91 6.78 5.56
C LEU A 41 4.46 6.90 4.15
N GLY A 42 5.71 7.30 4.05
CA GLY A 42 6.41 7.40 2.78
C GLY A 42 7.67 6.54 2.77
N VAL A 43 8.36 6.57 1.65
CA VAL A 43 9.68 5.97 1.47
C VAL A 43 10.69 7.01 1.06
N SER A 44 11.90 6.88 1.56
CA SER A 44 13.02 7.76 1.21
C SER A 44 14.28 6.94 1.01
N SER A 45 15.05 7.28 -0.02
CA SER A 45 16.41 6.76 -0.17
C SER A 45 17.38 7.58 0.65
N ARG A 46 18.43 6.94 1.15
CA ARG A 46 19.53 7.60 1.84
C ARG A 46 20.84 7.28 1.14
N GLY A 47 21.59 8.31 0.86
CA GLY A 47 22.88 8.16 0.23
C GLY A 47 23.90 9.16 0.78
N MET A 48 25.12 8.97 0.37
CA MET A 48 26.25 9.87 0.62
C MET A 48 26.90 10.22 -0.70
N GLY A 49 27.35 11.46 -0.85
CA GLY A 49 28.02 11.94 -2.05
C GLY A 49 28.23 13.44 -1.97
N SER A 50 28.97 13.98 -2.93
CA SER A 50 29.17 15.42 -3.07
C SER A 50 27.91 16.07 -3.64
N ILE A 51 27.68 17.33 -3.26
CA ILE A 51 26.61 18.16 -3.80
C ILE A 51 27.23 19.38 -4.46
N LYS A 52 26.81 19.66 -5.69
CA LYS A 52 27.19 20.89 -6.40
C LYS A 52 25.94 21.73 -6.62
N ASN A 53 26.00 23.00 -6.21
CA ASN A 53 24.94 23.94 -6.51
C ASN A 53 25.18 24.55 -7.90
N VAL A 54 24.21 24.36 -8.80
CA VAL A 54 24.22 24.95 -10.15
C VAL A 54 22.89 25.69 -10.29
N ASP A 55 22.97 27.00 -10.51
CA ASP A 55 21.82 27.89 -10.70
C ASP A 55 20.74 27.77 -9.59
N GLY A 56 21.17 27.58 -8.32
CA GLY A 56 20.29 27.47 -7.16
C GLY A 56 19.73 26.06 -6.95
N VAL A 57 20.04 25.10 -7.81
CA VAL A 57 19.62 23.70 -7.70
C VAL A 57 20.80 22.85 -7.22
N ASN A 58 20.57 22.02 -6.22
CA ASN A 58 21.57 21.08 -5.72
C ASN A 58 21.59 19.81 -6.60
N HIS A 59 22.69 19.59 -7.27
CA HIS A 59 22.96 18.40 -8.05
C HIS A 59 23.81 17.43 -7.24
N VAL A 60 23.42 16.18 -7.22
CA VAL A 60 24.18 15.08 -6.61
C VAL A 60 25.34 14.72 -7.55
N GLY A 61 26.54 14.58 -7.00
CA GLY A 61 27.74 14.23 -7.75
C GLY A 61 27.79 12.79 -8.20
N GLU A 62 28.73 12.46 -9.08
CA GLU A 62 28.95 11.10 -9.60
C GLU A 62 29.47 10.14 -8.51
N ASP A 63 29.97 10.67 -7.40
CA ASP A 63 30.44 9.94 -6.23
C ASP A 63 29.31 9.49 -5.27
N PHE A 64 28.06 9.60 -5.71
CA PHE A 64 26.90 9.21 -4.92
C PHE A 64 26.88 7.71 -4.64
N MET A 65 26.85 7.36 -3.35
CA MET A 65 26.67 5.99 -2.86
C MET A 65 25.34 5.85 -2.14
N LEU A 66 24.50 4.96 -2.63
CA LEU A 66 23.22 4.63 -2.02
C LEU A 66 23.47 3.76 -0.77
N ALA A 67 23.16 4.30 0.41
CA ALA A 67 23.29 3.57 1.68
C ALA A 67 22.05 2.70 1.97
N THR A 68 20.85 3.25 1.69
CA THR A 68 19.58 2.51 1.78
C THR A 68 18.71 2.86 0.59
N ALA A 69 18.10 1.85 0.00
CA ALA A 69 17.23 2.04 -1.18
C ALA A 69 15.86 2.60 -0.81
N ALA A 70 15.31 2.18 0.32
CA ALA A 70 14.00 2.63 0.78
C ALA A 70 13.93 2.50 2.31
N ASP A 71 13.90 3.62 3.00
CA ASP A 71 13.56 3.70 4.41
C ASP A 71 12.09 4.13 4.54
N ILE A 72 11.32 3.52 5.42
CA ILE A 72 9.96 3.99 5.75
C ILE A 72 10.09 5.23 6.63
N VAL A 73 9.48 6.32 6.21
CA VAL A 73 9.55 7.64 6.86
C VAL A 73 8.16 8.26 6.95
N ALA A 74 7.99 9.18 7.89
CA ALA A 74 6.73 9.91 8.02
C ALA A 74 6.61 11.04 6.98
N ASP A 75 7.74 11.65 6.60
CA ASP A 75 7.80 12.79 5.68
C ASP A 75 8.87 12.52 4.61
N PRO A 76 8.47 11.98 3.45
CA PRO A 76 9.38 11.68 2.35
C PRO A 76 9.80 12.96 1.63
N SER A 77 11.08 13.05 1.22
CA SER A 77 11.59 14.18 0.45
C SER A 77 10.98 14.29 -0.95
N ALA A 78 10.54 13.17 -1.54
CA ALA A 78 9.84 13.16 -2.82
C ALA A 78 8.33 13.28 -2.58
N PRO A 79 7.63 14.23 -3.23
CA PRO A 79 6.23 14.55 -2.94
C PRO A 79 5.26 13.38 -3.13
N ASP A 80 5.56 12.46 -4.04
CA ASP A 80 4.69 11.33 -4.39
C ASP A 80 5.17 9.99 -3.81
N ALA A 81 6.21 10.00 -2.95
CA ALA A 81 6.82 8.79 -2.40
C ALA A 81 6.08 8.24 -1.17
N PHE A 82 4.75 8.23 -1.20
CA PHE A 82 3.93 7.63 -0.16
C PHE A 82 3.63 6.17 -0.47
N VAL A 83 3.37 5.40 0.58
CA VAL A 83 3.05 3.97 0.48
C VAL A 83 1.55 3.76 0.66
N ASP A 84 1.01 2.85 -0.12
CA ASP A 84 -0.34 2.32 0.06
C ASP A 84 -0.26 0.99 0.80
N GLY A 85 -0.90 0.92 1.97
CA GLY A 85 -0.95 -0.29 2.77
C GLY A 85 -1.90 -1.31 2.15
N ILE A 86 -1.39 -2.47 1.75
CA ILE A 86 -2.19 -3.62 1.32
C ILE A 86 -2.26 -4.59 2.50
N MET A 87 -3.45 -4.77 3.08
CA MET A 87 -3.64 -5.71 4.20
C MET A 87 -4.07 -7.08 3.67
N GLU A 88 -3.53 -8.13 4.28
CA GLU A 88 -3.94 -9.50 4.01
C GLU A 88 -5.42 -9.69 4.35
N GLY A 89 -6.17 -10.37 3.48
CA GLY A 89 -7.61 -10.59 3.65
C GLY A 89 -8.52 -9.47 3.13
N LYS A 90 -7.97 -8.44 2.50
CA LYS A 90 -8.72 -7.38 1.82
C LYS A 90 -8.53 -7.47 0.31
N GLU A 91 -9.62 -7.40 -0.43
CA GLU A 91 -9.56 -7.35 -1.89
C GLU A 91 -9.35 -5.91 -2.35
N TRP A 92 -8.31 -5.68 -3.16
CA TRP A 92 -7.92 -4.38 -3.67
C TRP A 92 -8.11 -4.30 -5.17
N VAL A 93 -8.70 -3.24 -5.66
CA VAL A 93 -8.92 -3.00 -7.09
C VAL A 93 -8.29 -1.69 -7.51
N TRP A 94 -7.65 -1.69 -8.68
CA TRP A 94 -7.14 -0.47 -9.30
C TRP A 94 -8.28 0.30 -9.94
N GLU A 95 -8.54 1.52 -9.46
CA GLU A 95 -9.46 2.47 -10.08
C GLU A 95 -8.71 3.77 -10.39
N GLY A 96 -8.50 4.04 -11.66
CA GLY A 96 -7.91 5.29 -12.14
C GLY A 96 -6.52 5.60 -11.53
N ASN A 97 -5.60 4.64 -11.54
CA ASN A 97 -4.25 4.72 -10.95
C ASN A 97 -4.20 4.82 -9.40
N VAL A 98 -5.32 4.60 -8.72
CA VAL A 98 -5.38 4.53 -7.26
C VAL A 98 -5.82 3.15 -6.83
N LEU A 99 -5.07 2.55 -5.90
CA LEU A 99 -5.46 1.28 -5.29
C LEU A 99 -6.56 1.54 -4.27
N ARG A 100 -7.76 1.00 -4.50
CA ARG A 100 -8.90 1.12 -3.59
C ARG A 100 -9.27 -0.22 -3.00
N GLU A 101 -9.60 -0.23 -1.72
CA GLU A 101 -10.19 -1.39 -1.07
C GLU A 101 -11.56 -1.66 -1.67
N LYS A 102 -11.74 -2.84 -2.28
CA LYS A 102 -13.05 -3.29 -2.74
C LYS A 102 -13.86 -3.64 -1.50
N HIS A 103 -14.73 -2.76 -1.14
CA HIS A 103 -15.57 -2.96 0.02
C HIS A 103 -16.52 -4.14 -0.19
N CYS A 104 -16.39 -5.19 0.61
CA CYS A 104 -17.47 -6.17 0.86
C CYS A 104 -18.72 -5.54 1.47
N ASN A 105 -18.77 -4.22 1.59
CA ASN A 105 -19.92 -3.47 2.11
C ASN A 105 -21.16 -3.56 1.22
N GLU A 106 -20.98 -3.78 -0.09
CA GLU A 106 -22.14 -4.01 -0.97
C GLU A 106 -22.85 -5.32 -0.64
N VAL A 107 -22.08 -6.37 -0.36
CA VAL A 107 -22.65 -7.66 0.08
C VAL A 107 -23.23 -7.55 1.49
N LYS A 108 -22.53 -6.88 2.42
CA LYS A 108 -23.06 -6.61 3.77
C LYS A 108 -24.30 -5.73 3.75
N ASN A 109 -24.34 -4.68 2.94
CA ASN A 109 -25.50 -3.82 2.83
C ASN A 109 -26.68 -4.51 2.12
N SER A 110 -26.40 -5.42 1.18
CA SER A 110 -27.44 -6.25 0.57
C SER A 110 -27.99 -7.28 1.55
N ILE A 111 -27.14 -7.89 2.38
CA ILE A 111 -27.56 -8.80 3.46
C ILE A 111 -28.36 -8.06 4.54
N ASN A 112 -27.95 -6.84 4.93
CA ASN A 112 -28.64 -6.04 5.94
C ASN A 112 -29.97 -5.44 5.44
N LYS A 113 -30.16 -5.30 4.13
CA LYS A 113 -31.45 -4.88 3.54
C LYS A 113 -32.48 -6.00 3.46
N LEU A 114 -32.07 -7.26 3.64
CA LEU A 114 -32.92 -8.43 3.64
C LEU A 114 -33.44 -8.74 5.07
N VAL A 115 -34.00 -7.73 5.74
CA VAL A 115 -34.44 -7.83 7.16
C VAL A 115 -35.77 -8.59 7.31
N ASP A 116 -36.45 -9.00 6.24
CA ASP A 116 -37.63 -9.85 6.31
C ASP A 116 -37.23 -11.32 6.35
N GLN A 117 -37.48 -11.99 7.49
CA GLN A 117 -37.02 -13.35 7.77
C GLN A 117 -37.49 -14.42 6.76
N GLU A 118 -38.66 -14.24 6.13
CA GLU A 118 -39.16 -15.17 5.11
C GLU A 118 -38.45 -15.04 3.75
N ILE A 119 -37.99 -13.86 3.42
CA ILE A 119 -37.21 -13.61 2.19
C ILE A 119 -35.76 -14.03 2.37
N LEU A 120 -35.25 -14.01 3.62
CA LEU A 120 -33.87 -14.36 3.96
C LEU A 120 -33.54 -15.83 3.66
N GLU A 121 -34.44 -16.77 3.98
CA GLU A 121 -34.23 -18.21 3.76
C GLU A 121 -34.20 -18.56 2.28
N ALA A 122 -35.12 -18.00 1.47
CA ALA A 122 -35.18 -18.27 0.04
C ALA A 122 -33.99 -17.67 -0.73
N ASN A 123 -33.41 -16.56 -0.27
CA ASN A 123 -32.32 -15.87 -0.95
C ASN A 123 -30.93 -16.29 -0.43
N LYS A 124 -30.80 -16.90 0.76
CA LYS A 124 -29.54 -17.42 1.28
C LYS A 124 -28.90 -18.45 0.34
N LEU A 125 -29.69 -19.42 -0.14
CA LEU A 125 -29.22 -20.45 -1.07
C LEU A 125 -28.81 -19.88 -2.42
N ARG A 126 -29.52 -18.88 -2.91
CA ARG A 126 -29.22 -18.22 -4.18
C ARG A 126 -27.95 -17.36 -4.09
N LEU A 127 -27.80 -16.57 -3.04
CA LEU A 127 -26.59 -15.78 -2.79
C LEU A 127 -25.35 -16.65 -2.56
N PHE A 128 -25.52 -17.80 -1.91
CA PHE A 128 -24.45 -18.77 -1.72
C PHE A 128 -24.04 -19.46 -3.04
N ALA A 129 -25.02 -19.78 -3.90
CA ALA A 129 -24.75 -20.33 -5.21
C ALA A 129 -24.06 -19.31 -6.13
N ASP A 130 -24.49 -18.04 -6.11
CA ASP A 130 -23.85 -16.95 -6.87
C ASP A 130 -22.43 -16.65 -6.37
N PHE A 131 -22.19 -16.75 -5.05
CA PHE A 131 -20.85 -16.62 -4.47
C PHE A 131 -19.92 -17.73 -4.94
N LEU A 132 -20.38 -18.99 -4.95
CA LEU A 132 -19.60 -20.15 -5.40
C LEU A 132 -19.32 -20.13 -6.92
N SER A 133 -20.19 -19.52 -7.72
CA SER A 133 -20.00 -19.42 -9.16
C SER A 133 -19.01 -18.34 -9.59
N ASN A 134 -18.64 -17.45 -8.65
CA ASN A 134 -17.70 -16.34 -8.87
C ASN A 134 -16.34 -16.56 -8.15
N LEU A 135 -16.12 -17.78 -7.60
CA LEU A 135 -14.83 -18.27 -7.12
C LEU A 135 -14.09 -19.01 -8.24
#